data_3106d5097b4cf0e80c96e80e5682a9a4
#
_entry.id   3106d5097b4cf0e80c96e80e5682a9a4
#
_cell.length_a   1.000
_cell.length_b   1.000
_cell.length_c   1.000
_cell.angle_alpha   90.00
_cell.angle_beta   90.00
_cell.angle_gamma   90.00
#
_symmetry.space_group_name_H-M   'P 1'
#
loop_
_entity.id
_entity.type
_entity.pdbx_description
1 polymer ?
#
loop_
_entity_poly.entity_id
_entity_poly.type
_entity_poly.pdbx_seq_one_letter_code
_entity_poly.pdbx_strand_id
1 'polypeptide(L)'
;MKRLLVLIFGISFLVELNAQKAYSALPKYTAAQVREDALVLKKVLEANHPSLYWYTPKQQLDSAFEQMLNSIADSLNEIEYRNKIAPWVALIKCGHTTAQYSKQFIKQLPKYRYPRFPLQLKFWEDSAVVLSNGYLKDSFVQRGTIVYSINNKPVSYFRDSLFKQIATDGYAYNHQYQTLSSSFPDGFKQVFGVDSTYLIGYMNQAGKQDTISLGNFVPAPRDTNTNRPRPTERKTTLSKRQLRLLAIRSLSIDTITHSAYIRLTTFSKGNLKSFFRRSFKKIQKENIQHLILDLRENGGGRITNSIALTKYLKHSPFKIADSVVAISRKFKHGQYIQSSWLYWLAMNLGASKAADGLIHFKRFEQHYYQPKNRFAFKGNTYLVQGGYTFSAASMVVGALKGQKNIQVVGEESGGGQYGNSAMHIPYITLPNTKLRVRLPLYRMVIDQNRPKGRGIEPDIKIPPSSYAIRMGFDPKMAAIQALIKSKNN
;
A
#
# COMPACT_ATOMS: atom_id res chain seq x y z
N MET A 1 2.76 -21.69 -43.74
CA MET A 1 2.93 -21.81 -42.27
C MET A 1 4.35 -21.53 -41.76
N LYS A 2 5.43 -22.06 -42.36
CA LYS A 2 6.83 -21.82 -41.90
C LYS A 2 7.29 -20.33 -41.93
N ARG A 3 6.84 -19.50 -42.89
CA ARG A 3 7.23 -18.09 -42.96
C ARG A 3 6.54 -17.19 -41.91
N LEU A 4 5.36 -17.57 -41.43
CA LEU A 4 4.62 -16.83 -40.38
C LEU A 4 5.22 -17.05 -38.98
N LEU A 5 5.75 -18.29 -38.73
CA LEU A 5 6.43 -18.63 -37.49
C LEU A 5 7.78 -17.88 -37.33
N VAL A 6 8.53 -17.70 -38.42
CA VAL A 6 9.80 -16.98 -38.41
C VAL A 6 9.57 -15.48 -38.13
N LEU A 7 8.47 -14.89 -38.64
CA LEU A 7 8.15 -13.48 -38.38
C LEU A 7 7.75 -13.23 -36.92
N ILE A 8 7.01 -14.15 -36.30
CA ILE A 8 6.61 -14.04 -34.89
C ILE A 8 7.82 -14.19 -33.97
N PHE A 9 8.73 -15.12 -34.25
CA PHE A 9 9.98 -15.30 -33.49
C PHE A 9 10.92 -14.08 -33.68
N GLY A 10 11.03 -13.55 -34.91
CA GLY A 10 11.86 -12.39 -35.20
C GLY A 10 11.36 -11.11 -34.51
N ILE A 11 10.05 -10.90 -34.41
CA ILE A 11 9.45 -9.75 -33.71
C ILE A 11 9.65 -9.87 -32.20
N SER A 12 9.52 -11.07 -31.60
CA SER A 12 9.80 -11.29 -30.17
C SER A 12 11.25 -11.01 -29.85
N PHE A 13 12.21 -11.47 -30.67
CA PHE A 13 13.64 -11.26 -30.46
C PHE A 13 14.04 -9.79 -30.60
N LEU A 14 13.45 -9.06 -31.55
CA LEU A 14 13.69 -7.61 -31.73
C LEU A 14 13.08 -6.79 -30.57
N VAL A 15 11.98 -7.21 -29.98
CA VAL A 15 11.38 -6.54 -28.81
C VAL A 15 12.21 -6.77 -27.57
N GLU A 16 12.76 -7.97 -27.38
CA GLU A 16 13.68 -8.29 -26.28
C GLU A 16 14.99 -7.50 -26.37
N LEU A 17 15.60 -7.42 -27.57
CA LEU A 17 16.80 -6.63 -27.83
C LEU A 17 16.56 -5.13 -27.55
N ASN A 18 15.40 -4.58 -27.90
CA ASN A 18 15.07 -3.19 -27.62
C ASN A 18 14.74 -2.93 -26.14
N ALA A 19 14.12 -3.86 -25.46
CA ALA A 19 13.83 -3.75 -24.02
C ALA A 19 15.12 -3.86 -23.19
N GLN A 20 16.01 -4.77 -23.55
CA GLN A 20 17.32 -4.95 -22.91
C GLN A 20 18.25 -3.76 -23.21
N LYS A 21 18.23 -3.23 -24.44
CA LYS A 21 18.92 -1.98 -24.79
C LYS A 21 18.37 -0.78 -24.00
N ALA A 22 17.06 -0.66 -23.82
CA ALA A 22 16.47 0.44 -23.04
C ALA A 22 16.83 0.38 -21.56
N TYR A 23 16.98 -0.83 -20.98
CA TYR A 23 17.40 -1.02 -19.59
C TYR A 23 18.90 -0.78 -19.40
N SER A 24 19.74 -1.21 -20.35
CA SER A 24 21.19 -0.96 -20.36
C SER A 24 21.56 0.50 -20.71
N ALA A 25 20.65 1.25 -21.33
CA ALA A 25 20.82 2.66 -21.66
C ALA A 25 20.44 3.63 -20.53
N LEU A 26 20.04 3.14 -19.35
CA LEU A 26 19.81 4.00 -18.19
C LEU A 26 21.15 4.63 -17.73
N PRO A 27 21.15 5.93 -17.40
CA PRO A 27 22.34 6.58 -16.90
C PRO A 27 22.83 5.86 -15.64
N LYS A 28 24.13 5.58 -15.59
CA LYS A 28 24.80 4.99 -14.43
C LYS A 28 25.52 6.08 -13.64
N TYR A 29 25.53 5.92 -12.34
CA TYR A 29 26.23 6.75 -11.37
C TYR A 29 27.44 5.96 -10.87
N THR A 30 28.57 6.61 -10.69
CA THR A 30 29.79 5.95 -10.19
C THR A 30 29.58 5.40 -8.78
N ALA A 31 30.36 4.41 -8.37
CA ALA A 31 30.33 3.87 -7.02
C ALA A 31 30.52 4.98 -5.96
N ALA A 32 31.36 5.97 -6.20
CA ALA A 32 31.57 7.12 -5.33
C ALA A 32 30.31 7.96 -5.17
N GLN A 33 29.60 8.27 -6.25
CA GLN A 33 28.35 9.05 -6.24
C GLN A 33 27.24 8.34 -5.46
N VAL A 34 27.04 7.03 -5.68
CA VAL A 34 25.98 6.30 -4.97
C VAL A 34 26.32 6.03 -3.51
N ARG A 35 27.60 5.90 -3.16
CA ARG A 35 28.06 5.84 -1.76
C ARG A 35 27.85 7.17 -1.04
N GLU A 36 28.17 8.30 -1.69
CA GLU A 36 27.88 9.63 -1.17
C GLU A 36 26.37 9.81 -0.90
N ASP A 37 25.51 9.43 -1.85
CA ASP A 37 24.06 9.45 -1.70
C ASP A 37 23.60 8.62 -0.48
N ALA A 38 24.16 7.43 -0.27
CA ALA A 38 23.85 6.58 0.87
C ALA A 38 24.27 7.24 2.21
N LEU A 39 25.47 7.82 2.28
CA LEU A 39 25.96 8.52 3.47
C LEU A 39 25.10 9.76 3.80
N VAL A 40 24.70 10.53 2.78
CA VAL A 40 23.77 11.66 2.95
C VAL A 40 22.44 11.16 3.50
N LEU A 41 21.87 10.08 2.93
CA LEU A 41 20.61 9.53 3.43
C LEU A 41 20.70 9.12 4.91
N LYS A 42 21.75 8.40 5.31
CA LYS A 42 21.98 7.99 6.71
C LYS A 42 22.00 9.21 7.63
N LYS A 43 22.83 10.22 7.32
CA LYS A 43 22.96 11.46 8.10
C LYS A 43 21.62 12.21 8.26
N VAL A 44 20.83 12.31 7.18
CA VAL A 44 19.53 12.99 7.23
C VAL A 44 18.53 12.21 8.07
N LEU A 45 18.48 10.87 7.94
CA LEU A 45 17.58 10.02 8.73
C LEU A 45 17.96 10.05 10.22
N GLU A 46 19.23 9.91 10.56
CA GLU A 46 19.71 9.96 11.96
C GLU A 46 19.38 11.29 12.64
N ALA A 47 19.44 12.38 11.89
CA ALA A 47 19.19 13.71 12.44
C ALA A 47 17.71 14.07 12.61
N ASN A 48 16.81 13.47 11.79
CA ASN A 48 15.44 13.98 11.67
C ASN A 48 14.35 12.92 11.80
N HIS A 49 14.65 11.59 11.68
CA HIS A 49 13.63 10.55 11.74
C HIS A 49 13.29 10.17 13.20
N PRO A 50 12.07 10.45 13.71
CA PRO A 50 11.77 10.38 15.15
C PRO A 50 11.68 8.94 15.70
N SER A 51 11.71 7.94 14.83
CA SER A 51 11.59 6.52 15.21
C SER A 51 12.60 5.65 14.47
N LEU A 52 13.77 6.18 14.15
CA LEU A 52 14.76 5.45 13.34
C LEU A 52 15.13 4.10 13.98
N TYR A 53 15.24 4.08 15.30
CA TYR A 53 15.65 2.92 16.11
C TYR A 53 14.49 2.34 16.93
N TRP A 54 13.24 2.55 16.52
CA TRP A 54 12.09 2.15 17.36
C TRP A 54 11.83 0.65 17.37
N TYR A 55 12.17 -0.03 16.27
CA TYR A 55 12.00 -1.47 16.09
C TYR A 55 13.32 -2.21 15.86
N THR A 56 14.26 -1.58 15.21
CA THR A 56 15.57 -2.16 14.89
C THR A 56 16.65 -1.40 15.66
N PRO A 57 17.45 -2.06 16.50
CA PRO A 57 18.52 -1.42 17.24
C PRO A 57 19.52 -0.70 16.34
N LYS A 58 20.13 0.38 16.84
CA LYS A 58 21.10 1.18 16.10
C LYS A 58 22.24 0.32 15.54
N GLN A 59 22.81 -0.54 16.36
CA GLN A 59 23.92 -1.43 15.96
C GLN A 59 23.56 -2.31 14.76
N GLN A 60 22.34 -2.86 14.74
CA GLN A 60 21.85 -3.69 13.63
C GLN A 60 21.66 -2.86 12.35
N LEU A 61 21.09 -1.65 12.45
CA LEU A 61 20.93 -0.74 11.32
C LEU A 61 22.27 -0.27 10.78
N ASP A 62 23.24 0.03 11.65
CA ASP A 62 24.58 0.44 11.24
C ASP A 62 25.33 -0.70 10.54
N SER A 63 25.31 -1.92 11.13
CA SER A 63 25.92 -3.10 10.48
C SER A 63 25.31 -3.38 9.10
N ALA A 64 23.98 -3.34 8.98
CA ALA A 64 23.31 -3.51 7.69
C ALA A 64 23.64 -2.39 6.70
N PHE A 65 23.85 -1.16 7.18
CA PHE A 65 24.28 -0.04 6.34
C PHE A 65 25.68 -0.27 5.78
N GLU A 66 26.63 -0.65 6.63
CA GLU A 66 28.00 -0.93 6.20
C GLU A 66 28.07 -2.10 5.20
N GLN A 67 27.33 -3.17 5.45
CA GLN A 67 27.21 -4.28 4.49
C GLN A 67 26.66 -3.82 3.14
N MET A 68 25.61 -3.00 3.14
CA MET A 68 25.03 -2.42 1.93
C MET A 68 26.05 -1.52 1.22
N LEU A 69 26.73 -0.64 1.95
CA LEU A 69 27.74 0.29 1.40
C LEU A 69 28.91 -0.47 0.77
N ASN A 70 29.43 -1.51 1.44
CA ASN A 70 30.51 -2.35 0.96
C ASN A 70 30.11 -3.19 -0.26
N SER A 71 28.84 -3.51 -0.42
CA SER A 71 28.31 -4.23 -1.58
C SER A 71 28.24 -3.37 -2.87
N ILE A 72 28.53 -2.06 -2.77
CA ILE A 72 28.59 -1.14 -3.91
C ILE A 72 30.02 -1.13 -4.46
N ALA A 73 30.33 -1.99 -5.41
CA ALA A 73 31.66 -2.07 -6.05
C ALA A 73 31.72 -1.23 -7.33
N ASP A 74 30.64 -1.24 -8.14
CA ASP A 74 30.59 -0.70 -9.49
C ASP A 74 29.59 0.46 -9.65
N SER A 75 29.60 1.04 -10.84
CA SER A 75 28.59 2.02 -11.24
C SER A 75 27.21 1.39 -11.33
N LEU A 76 26.21 2.04 -10.73
CA LEU A 76 24.82 1.57 -10.66
C LEU A 76 23.86 2.52 -11.37
N ASN A 77 22.88 1.98 -12.07
CA ASN A 77 21.71 2.76 -12.49
C ASN A 77 20.74 2.99 -11.33
N GLU A 78 19.73 3.81 -11.54
CA GLU A 78 18.79 4.18 -10.46
C GLU A 78 17.98 2.98 -9.93
N ILE A 79 17.68 1.97 -10.76
CA ILE A 79 16.96 0.76 -10.33
C ILE A 79 17.86 -0.10 -9.44
N GLU A 80 19.09 -0.35 -9.89
CA GLU A 80 20.09 -1.13 -9.17
C GLU A 80 20.40 -0.49 -7.81
N TYR A 81 20.58 0.83 -7.80
CA TYR A 81 20.85 1.55 -6.55
C TYR A 81 19.63 1.53 -5.59
N ARG A 82 18.40 1.73 -6.11
CA ARG A 82 17.21 1.60 -5.28
C ARG A 82 17.10 0.21 -4.66
N ASN A 83 17.42 -0.84 -5.43
CA ASN A 83 17.38 -2.23 -4.93
C ASN A 83 18.42 -2.49 -3.83
N LYS A 84 19.53 -1.76 -3.83
CA LYS A 84 20.53 -1.81 -2.74
C LYS A 84 20.05 -1.09 -1.49
N ILE A 85 19.44 0.10 -1.63
CA ILE A 85 19.08 0.97 -0.52
C ILE A 85 17.74 0.60 0.14
N ALA A 86 16.76 0.10 -0.63
CA ALA A 86 15.43 -0.17 -0.13
C ALA A 86 15.37 -1.24 0.98
N PRO A 87 16.15 -2.32 0.97
CA PRO A 87 16.21 -3.26 2.08
C PRO A 87 16.69 -2.61 3.39
N TRP A 88 17.68 -1.76 3.34
CA TRP A 88 18.15 -1.04 4.52
C TRP A 88 17.08 -0.07 5.05
N VAL A 89 16.42 0.67 4.16
CA VAL A 89 15.29 1.56 4.53
C VAL A 89 14.13 0.76 5.13
N ALA A 90 13.83 -0.43 4.63
CA ALA A 90 12.78 -1.30 5.15
C ALA A 90 13.10 -1.85 6.56
N LEU A 91 14.37 -2.02 6.90
CA LEU A 91 14.81 -2.42 8.26
C LEU A 91 14.44 -1.39 9.33
N ILE A 92 14.18 -0.14 8.99
CA ILE A 92 13.66 0.88 9.93
C ILE A 92 12.28 0.46 10.47
N LYS A 93 11.57 -0.41 9.73
CA LYS A 93 10.22 -0.89 10.06
C LYS A 93 9.21 0.25 10.28
N CYS A 94 9.29 1.24 9.40
CA CYS A 94 8.35 2.35 9.30
C CYS A 94 7.71 2.35 7.90
N GLY A 95 6.44 2.01 7.80
CA GLY A 95 5.73 1.92 6.52
C GLY A 95 5.59 3.26 5.79
N HIS A 96 5.86 4.38 6.47
CA HIS A 96 5.90 5.70 5.86
C HIS A 96 7.29 6.08 5.34
N THR A 97 8.36 5.33 5.65
CA THR A 97 9.72 5.57 5.18
C THR A 97 10.05 4.59 4.07
N THR A 98 10.02 5.07 2.82
CA THR A 98 10.15 4.24 1.61
C THR A 98 11.07 4.87 0.60
N ALA A 99 11.94 4.07 -0.04
CA ALA A 99 12.78 4.48 -1.15
C ALA A 99 11.96 4.50 -2.46
N GLN A 100 11.98 5.63 -3.15
CA GLN A 100 11.25 5.88 -4.39
C GLN A 100 12.17 6.41 -5.48
N TYR A 101 11.85 6.12 -6.72
CA TYR A 101 12.58 6.65 -7.87
C TYR A 101 12.54 8.18 -7.95
N SER A 102 13.50 8.76 -8.66
CA SER A 102 13.52 10.18 -8.97
C SER A 102 12.27 10.60 -9.77
N LYS A 103 11.92 11.89 -9.69
CA LYS A 103 10.82 12.42 -10.51
C LYS A 103 11.07 12.28 -12.01
N GLN A 104 12.33 12.40 -12.42
CA GLN A 104 12.74 12.27 -13.82
C GLN A 104 12.53 10.85 -14.32
N PHE A 105 13.00 9.86 -13.57
CA PHE A 105 12.82 8.44 -13.91
C PHE A 105 11.32 8.08 -14.02
N ILE A 106 10.49 8.48 -13.06
CA ILE A 106 9.05 8.23 -13.10
C ILE A 106 8.38 8.83 -14.33
N LYS A 107 8.83 10.00 -14.81
CA LYS A 107 8.31 10.60 -16.05
C LYS A 107 8.69 9.82 -17.31
N GLN A 108 9.83 9.14 -17.28
CA GLN A 108 10.31 8.35 -18.41
C GLN A 108 9.70 6.95 -18.47
N LEU A 109 9.41 6.34 -17.32
CA LEU A 109 8.85 4.98 -17.22
C LEU A 109 7.67 4.68 -18.18
N PRO A 110 6.66 5.55 -18.34
CA PRO A 110 5.53 5.28 -19.24
C PRO A 110 5.88 5.21 -20.74
N LYS A 111 7.05 5.72 -21.13
CA LYS A 111 7.53 5.72 -22.53
C LYS A 111 8.07 4.35 -22.94
N TYR A 112 8.43 3.52 -21.96
CA TYR A 112 9.03 2.21 -22.21
C TYR A 112 7.99 1.11 -21.96
N ARG A 113 7.86 0.22 -22.94
CA ARG A 113 7.09 -1.02 -22.80
C ARG A 113 8.05 -2.11 -22.43
N TYR A 114 8.05 -2.43 -21.15
CA TYR A 114 8.89 -3.52 -20.68
C TYR A 114 8.10 -4.81 -20.62
N PRO A 115 8.68 -5.93 -21.08
CA PRO A 115 8.18 -7.24 -20.72
C PRO A 115 8.12 -7.39 -19.19
N ARG A 116 7.23 -8.19 -18.69
CA ARG A 116 7.06 -8.46 -17.27
C ARG A 116 6.62 -9.90 -17.02
N PHE A 117 6.73 -10.33 -15.77
CA PHE A 117 6.21 -11.61 -15.33
C PHE A 117 4.72 -11.73 -15.71
N PRO A 118 4.26 -12.88 -16.29
CA PRO A 118 2.94 -12.98 -16.92
C PRO A 118 1.78 -13.07 -15.94
N LEU A 119 2.01 -13.48 -14.69
CA LEU A 119 0.95 -13.74 -13.72
C LEU A 119 0.88 -12.64 -12.65
N GLN A 120 -0.33 -12.15 -12.38
CA GLN A 120 -0.62 -11.37 -11.18
C GLN A 120 -0.98 -12.35 -10.06
N LEU A 121 -0.19 -12.37 -8.99
CA LEU A 121 -0.35 -13.30 -7.87
C LEU A 121 -0.86 -12.58 -6.61
N LYS A 122 -1.72 -13.26 -5.86
CA LYS A 122 -2.10 -12.92 -4.48
C LYS A 122 -1.30 -13.80 -3.53
N PHE A 123 -0.62 -13.16 -2.59
CA PHE A 123 0.17 -13.83 -1.56
C PHE A 123 -0.51 -13.75 -0.19
N TRP A 124 -0.46 -14.82 0.57
CA TRP A 124 -0.72 -14.87 2.01
C TRP A 124 -0.05 -16.12 2.59
N GLU A 125 0.61 -15.97 3.72
CA GLU A 125 1.37 -17.06 4.35
C GLU A 125 2.28 -17.78 3.32
N ASP A 126 2.13 -19.06 3.12
CA ASP A 126 2.91 -19.85 2.15
C ASP A 126 2.19 -20.03 0.81
N SER A 127 1.11 -19.29 0.57
CA SER A 127 0.29 -19.41 -0.64
C SER A 127 0.58 -18.30 -1.64
N ALA A 128 0.63 -18.68 -2.93
CA ALA A 128 0.58 -17.75 -4.05
C ALA A 128 -0.51 -18.22 -5.03
N VAL A 129 -1.49 -17.35 -5.29
CA VAL A 129 -2.68 -17.70 -6.09
C VAL A 129 -2.86 -16.71 -7.23
N VAL A 130 -3.16 -17.22 -8.42
CA VAL A 130 -3.36 -16.41 -9.63
C VAL A 130 -4.60 -15.54 -9.49
N LEU A 131 -4.42 -14.22 -9.62
CA LEU A 131 -5.50 -13.23 -9.76
C LEU A 131 -5.85 -13.00 -11.22
N SER A 132 -4.84 -12.92 -12.08
CA SER A 132 -5.01 -12.81 -13.53
C SER A 132 -3.76 -13.32 -14.24
N ASN A 133 -3.97 -13.83 -15.45
CA ASN A 133 -2.94 -14.25 -16.39
C ASN A 133 -2.93 -13.27 -17.57
N GLY A 134 -1.75 -12.80 -17.96
CA GLY A 134 -1.57 -11.94 -19.14
C GLY A 134 -1.99 -12.64 -20.44
N TYR A 135 -1.91 -13.96 -20.48
CA TYR A 135 -2.36 -14.80 -21.59
C TYR A 135 -3.80 -15.27 -21.34
N LEU A 136 -4.77 -14.48 -21.78
CA LEU A 136 -6.22 -14.69 -21.59
C LEU A 136 -6.76 -16.02 -22.11
N LYS A 137 -6.05 -16.67 -23.03
CA LYS A 137 -6.45 -17.94 -23.65
C LYS A 137 -5.81 -19.17 -23.00
N ASP A 138 -4.97 -18.99 -21.96
CA ASP A 138 -4.40 -20.10 -21.22
C ASP A 138 -5.49 -20.77 -20.38
N SER A 139 -5.70 -22.07 -20.63
CA SER A 139 -6.68 -22.89 -19.93
C SER A 139 -6.15 -23.57 -18.66
N PHE A 140 -4.83 -23.56 -18.45
CA PHE A 140 -4.20 -24.31 -17.35
C PHE A 140 -3.98 -23.45 -16.10
N VAL A 141 -3.41 -22.25 -16.26
CA VAL A 141 -3.10 -21.35 -15.14
C VAL A 141 -4.11 -20.21 -15.09
N GLN A 142 -5.30 -20.53 -14.60
CA GLN A 142 -6.44 -19.63 -14.50
C GLN A 142 -6.51 -18.91 -13.15
N ARG A 143 -7.43 -17.95 -13.03
CA ARG A 143 -7.77 -17.29 -11.76
C ARG A 143 -8.10 -18.34 -10.68
N GLY A 144 -7.47 -18.23 -9.51
CA GLY A 144 -7.65 -19.15 -8.40
C GLY A 144 -6.69 -20.36 -8.41
N THR A 145 -5.86 -20.50 -9.45
CA THR A 145 -4.81 -21.55 -9.48
C THR A 145 -3.73 -21.25 -8.46
N ILE A 146 -3.33 -22.23 -7.66
CA ILE A 146 -2.23 -22.14 -6.70
C ILE A 146 -0.91 -22.36 -7.46
N VAL A 147 0.04 -21.45 -7.28
CA VAL A 147 1.41 -21.53 -7.81
C VAL A 147 2.34 -21.86 -6.65
N TYR A 148 3.16 -22.90 -6.77
CA TYR A 148 4.11 -23.30 -5.74
C TYR A 148 5.58 -23.02 -6.10
N SER A 149 5.90 -22.91 -7.41
CA SER A 149 7.27 -22.62 -7.85
C SER A 149 7.32 -21.74 -9.11
N ILE A 150 8.43 -21.04 -9.28
CA ILE A 150 8.81 -20.29 -10.50
C ILE A 150 10.26 -20.65 -10.80
N ASN A 151 10.56 -21.13 -12.02
CA ASN A 151 11.91 -21.55 -12.43
C ASN A 151 12.56 -22.48 -11.39
N ASN A 152 11.84 -23.51 -10.96
CA ASN A 152 12.24 -24.51 -9.96
C ASN A 152 12.56 -23.96 -8.55
N LYS A 153 12.32 -22.65 -8.29
CA LYS A 153 12.43 -22.08 -6.94
C LYS A 153 11.05 -21.95 -6.31
N PRO A 154 10.88 -22.25 -5.02
CA PRO A 154 9.59 -22.11 -4.34
C PRO A 154 9.13 -20.65 -4.34
N VAL A 155 7.84 -20.39 -4.36
CA VAL A 155 7.28 -19.01 -4.32
C VAL A 155 7.70 -18.25 -3.07
N SER A 156 7.98 -18.92 -1.96
CA SER A 156 8.51 -18.34 -0.73
C SER A 156 9.86 -17.65 -0.95
N TYR A 157 10.75 -18.20 -1.79
CA TYR A 157 12.02 -17.57 -2.14
C TYR A 157 11.81 -16.15 -2.73
N PHE A 158 10.84 -16.02 -3.64
CA PHE A 158 10.52 -14.73 -4.28
C PHE A 158 9.81 -13.80 -3.29
N ARG A 159 8.86 -14.32 -2.51
CA ARG A 159 8.19 -13.57 -1.43
C ARG A 159 9.21 -12.97 -0.47
N ASP A 160 10.10 -13.76 0.08
CA ASP A 160 11.05 -13.33 1.12
C ASP A 160 12.06 -12.32 0.59
N SER A 161 12.50 -12.50 -0.67
CA SER A 161 13.38 -11.54 -1.34
C SER A 161 12.68 -10.20 -1.58
N LEU A 162 11.40 -10.21 -2.00
CA LEU A 162 10.63 -9.01 -2.27
C LEU A 162 10.14 -8.34 -0.98
N PHE A 163 9.90 -9.08 0.10
CA PHE A 163 9.57 -8.52 1.42
C PHE A 163 10.68 -7.62 1.96
N LYS A 164 11.95 -7.93 1.69
CA LYS A 164 13.08 -7.06 2.04
C LYS A 164 13.00 -5.67 1.39
N GLN A 165 12.26 -5.52 0.29
CA GLN A 165 12.07 -4.24 -0.42
C GLN A 165 10.88 -3.42 0.09
N ILE A 166 10.03 -4.00 0.96
CA ILE A 166 8.74 -3.44 1.37
C ILE A 166 8.77 -3.04 2.84
N ALA A 167 8.78 -1.74 3.10
CA ALA A 167 8.68 -1.20 4.45
C ALA A 167 7.26 -1.40 5.03
N THR A 168 7.17 -1.71 6.33
CA THR A 168 5.92 -1.85 7.07
C THR A 168 6.05 -1.26 8.47
N ASP A 169 4.94 -0.98 9.14
CA ASP A 169 4.95 -0.51 10.54
C ASP A 169 5.23 -1.71 11.46
N GLY A 170 6.46 -1.77 12.01
CA GLY A 170 6.89 -2.86 12.86
C GLY A 170 6.86 -4.21 12.12
N TYR A 171 6.01 -5.12 12.60
CA TYR A 171 5.86 -6.50 12.16
C TYR A 171 4.46 -6.77 11.57
N ALA A 172 3.77 -5.75 11.05
CA ALA A 172 2.48 -5.89 10.39
C ALA A 172 2.64 -6.49 8.99
N TYR A 173 3.01 -7.76 8.91
CA TYR A 173 3.36 -8.46 7.67
C TYR A 173 2.23 -8.52 6.66
N ASN A 174 0.97 -8.41 7.09
CA ASN A 174 -0.16 -8.37 6.16
C ASN A 174 -0.09 -7.17 5.19
N HIS A 175 0.55 -6.07 5.60
CA HIS A 175 0.86 -4.96 4.69
C HIS A 175 1.84 -5.37 3.57
N GLN A 176 2.86 -6.15 3.91
CA GLN A 176 3.83 -6.65 2.93
C GLN A 176 3.17 -7.63 1.95
N TYR A 177 2.37 -8.59 2.43
CA TYR A 177 1.59 -9.50 1.58
C TYR A 177 0.68 -8.75 0.61
N GLN A 178 -0.03 -7.74 1.11
CA GLN A 178 -0.95 -6.97 0.28
C GLN A 178 -0.20 -6.12 -0.75
N THR A 179 0.91 -5.48 -0.36
CA THR A 179 1.74 -4.68 -1.26
C THR A 179 2.38 -5.56 -2.33
N LEU A 180 2.96 -6.69 -1.95
CA LEU A 180 3.51 -7.67 -2.88
C LEU A 180 2.45 -8.15 -3.86
N SER A 181 1.26 -8.53 -3.36
CA SER A 181 0.15 -9.01 -4.21
C SER A 181 -0.31 -7.98 -5.23
N SER A 182 -0.25 -6.68 -4.91
CA SER A 182 -0.70 -5.63 -5.84
C SER A 182 0.29 -5.31 -6.94
N SER A 183 1.57 -5.58 -6.72
CA SER A 183 2.68 -5.14 -7.58
C SER A 183 3.67 -6.26 -7.92
N PHE A 184 3.27 -7.52 -7.79
CA PHE A 184 4.18 -8.66 -7.95
C PHE A 184 4.96 -8.65 -9.27
N PRO A 185 4.33 -8.49 -10.46
CA PRO A 185 5.07 -8.48 -11.73
C PRO A 185 6.12 -7.36 -11.82
N ASP A 186 5.80 -6.19 -11.26
CA ASP A 186 6.73 -5.05 -11.26
C ASP A 186 7.86 -5.24 -10.24
N GLY A 187 7.54 -5.74 -9.04
CA GLY A 187 8.52 -6.08 -8.01
C GLY A 187 9.46 -7.21 -8.46
N PHE A 188 8.90 -8.25 -9.07
CA PHE A 188 9.66 -9.37 -9.63
C PHE A 188 10.70 -8.85 -10.65
N LYS A 189 10.23 -8.08 -11.63
CA LYS A 189 11.10 -7.47 -12.64
C LYS A 189 12.21 -6.61 -12.04
N GLN A 190 11.89 -5.80 -11.03
CA GLN A 190 12.86 -4.89 -10.42
C GLN A 190 14.00 -5.64 -9.72
N VAL A 191 13.72 -6.77 -9.10
CA VAL A 191 14.68 -7.52 -8.28
C VAL A 191 15.34 -8.66 -9.04
N PHE A 192 14.58 -9.39 -9.86
CA PHE A 192 15.06 -10.60 -10.55
C PHE A 192 15.26 -10.39 -12.06
N GLY A 193 14.84 -9.26 -12.61
CA GLY A 193 14.86 -9.03 -14.05
C GLY A 193 13.68 -9.66 -14.77
N VAL A 194 13.83 -9.85 -16.08
CA VAL A 194 12.80 -10.44 -16.95
C VAL A 194 13.43 -11.53 -17.81
N ASP A 195 12.92 -12.75 -17.65
CA ASP A 195 13.26 -13.88 -18.50
C ASP A 195 12.34 -13.92 -19.73
N SER A 196 12.77 -14.55 -20.81
CA SER A 196 11.94 -14.78 -21.99
C SER A 196 10.79 -15.74 -21.69
N THR A 197 11.05 -16.74 -20.85
CA THR A 197 10.10 -17.76 -20.42
C THR A 197 10.27 -18.05 -18.93
N TYR A 198 9.18 -18.52 -18.30
CA TYR A 198 9.13 -18.92 -16.90
C TYR A 198 8.54 -20.32 -16.80
N LEU A 199 9.22 -21.23 -16.14
CA LEU A 199 8.66 -22.53 -15.75
C LEU A 199 7.83 -22.33 -14.47
N ILE A 200 6.51 -22.49 -14.57
CA ILE A 200 5.56 -22.29 -13.48
C ILE A 200 5.12 -23.64 -12.95
N GLY A 201 5.42 -23.94 -11.69
CA GLY A 201 4.86 -25.07 -10.98
C GLY A 201 3.53 -24.67 -10.31
N TYR A 202 2.48 -25.43 -10.59
CA TYR A 202 1.12 -25.12 -10.14
C TYR A 202 0.33 -26.35 -9.71
N MET A 203 -0.73 -26.17 -8.94
CA MET A 203 -1.70 -27.21 -8.62
C MET A 203 -2.78 -27.25 -9.69
N ASN A 204 -2.88 -28.37 -10.41
CA ASN A 204 -3.92 -28.55 -11.43
C ASN A 204 -5.32 -28.77 -10.81
N GLN A 205 -6.34 -28.89 -11.64
CA GLN A 205 -7.73 -29.05 -11.19
C GLN A 205 -7.97 -30.36 -10.39
N ALA A 206 -7.16 -31.39 -10.63
CA ALA A 206 -7.19 -32.64 -9.87
C ALA A 206 -6.43 -32.59 -8.53
N GLY A 207 -5.89 -31.42 -8.16
CA GLY A 207 -5.10 -31.24 -6.93
C GLY A 207 -3.69 -31.82 -7.01
N LYS A 208 -3.21 -32.17 -8.19
CA LYS A 208 -1.84 -32.69 -8.41
C LYS A 208 -0.91 -31.58 -8.85
N GLN A 209 0.36 -31.70 -8.48
CA GLN A 209 1.42 -30.80 -8.94
C GLN A 209 1.70 -31.04 -10.43
N ASP A 210 1.85 -29.93 -11.16
CA ASP A 210 2.13 -29.92 -12.58
C ASP A 210 3.00 -28.70 -12.93
N THR A 211 3.56 -28.65 -14.13
CA THR A 211 4.41 -27.54 -14.59
C THR A 211 4.02 -27.10 -15.99
N ILE A 212 4.15 -25.79 -16.24
CA ILE A 212 3.93 -25.20 -17.56
C ILE A 212 4.96 -24.10 -17.84
N SER A 213 5.39 -24.00 -19.08
CA SER A 213 6.25 -22.88 -19.54
C SER A 213 5.40 -21.73 -20.05
N LEU A 214 5.53 -20.55 -19.46
CA LEU A 214 4.86 -19.32 -19.89
C LEU A 214 5.89 -18.29 -20.35
N GLY A 215 5.66 -17.67 -21.51
CA GLY A 215 6.47 -16.54 -21.98
C GLY A 215 6.27 -15.29 -21.09
N ASN A 216 7.18 -14.31 -21.19
CA ASN A 216 6.98 -13.02 -20.56
C ASN A 216 5.79 -12.29 -21.20
N PHE A 217 5.12 -11.45 -20.45
CA PHE A 217 3.98 -10.66 -20.93
C PHE A 217 4.43 -9.27 -21.38
N VAL A 218 4.21 -8.98 -22.67
CA VAL A 218 4.41 -7.64 -23.23
C VAL A 218 3.04 -6.99 -23.40
N PRO A 219 2.73 -5.90 -22.67
CA PRO A 219 1.46 -5.20 -22.84
C PRO A 219 1.26 -4.74 -24.29
N ALA A 220 0.11 -5.00 -24.86
CA ALA A 220 -0.22 -4.52 -26.21
C ALA A 220 -0.06 -2.99 -26.32
N PRO A 221 0.26 -2.45 -27.52
CA PRO A 221 0.22 -1.03 -27.77
C PRO A 221 -1.13 -0.46 -27.32
N ARG A 222 -1.13 0.68 -26.61
CA ARG A 222 -2.36 1.46 -26.54
C ARG A 222 -2.71 1.82 -27.97
N ASP A 223 -3.83 1.27 -28.43
CA ASP A 223 -4.34 1.61 -29.76
C ASP A 223 -4.68 3.11 -29.76
N THR A 224 -3.81 3.90 -30.35
CA THR A 224 -4.02 5.33 -30.55
C THR A 224 -4.91 5.57 -31.77
N ASN A 225 -5.25 4.51 -32.50
CA ASN A 225 -6.08 4.57 -33.67
C ASN A 225 -7.56 4.71 -33.25
N THR A 226 -8.03 5.95 -33.22
CA THR A 226 -9.38 6.33 -32.79
C THR A 226 -10.49 5.83 -33.74
N ASN A 227 -10.13 5.18 -34.87
CA ASN A 227 -11.06 4.73 -35.92
C ASN A 227 -11.58 3.29 -35.70
N ARG A 228 -11.13 2.53 -34.75
CA ARG A 228 -11.82 1.28 -34.40
C ARG A 228 -13.10 1.62 -33.63
N PRO A 229 -14.29 1.10 -34.06
CA PRO A 229 -15.47 1.21 -33.22
C PRO A 229 -15.13 0.64 -31.87
N ARG A 230 -15.08 1.49 -30.84
CA ARG A 230 -14.98 1.01 -29.46
C ARG A 230 -16.16 0.05 -29.28
N PRO A 231 -15.91 -1.16 -28.67
CA PRO A 231 -17.03 -1.97 -28.21
C PRO A 231 -18.00 -1.00 -27.55
N THR A 232 -19.27 -1.10 -27.85
CA THR A 232 -20.32 -0.20 -27.34
C THR A 232 -20.26 -0.27 -25.80
N GLU A 233 -19.28 0.43 -25.20
CA GLU A 233 -19.30 0.71 -23.77
C GLU A 233 -20.66 1.38 -23.56
N ARG A 234 -21.52 0.76 -22.76
CA ARG A 234 -22.74 1.42 -22.27
C ARG A 234 -22.29 2.81 -21.86
N LYS A 235 -22.73 3.82 -22.63
CA LYS A 235 -22.40 5.22 -22.36
C LYS A 235 -22.80 5.49 -20.92
N THR A 236 -21.83 5.50 -20.03
CA THR A 236 -22.09 5.84 -18.64
C THR A 236 -22.53 7.29 -18.68
N THR A 237 -23.73 7.56 -18.20
CA THR A 237 -24.29 8.92 -18.07
C THR A 237 -23.47 9.78 -17.07
N LEU A 238 -22.49 9.15 -16.42
CA LEU A 238 -21.66 9.77 -15.39
C LEU A 238 -20.50 10.55 -16.00
N SER A 239 -20.32 11.78 -15.54
CA SER A 239 -19.16 12.61 -15.92
C SER A 239 -17.85 11.97 -15.43
N LYS A 240 -16.71 12.31 -16.09
CA LYS A 240 -15.37 11.89 -15.65
C LYS A 240 -15.09 12.25 -14.17
N ARG A 241 -15.63 13.37 -13.69
CA ARG A 241 -15.53 13.78 -12.28
C ARG A 241 -16.29 12.82 -11.36
N GLN A 242 -17.51 12.43 -11.74
CA GLN A 242 -18.32 11.47 -10.96
C GLN A 242 -17.65 10.10 -10.90
N LEU A 243 -17.13 9.58 -12.02
CA LEU A 243 -16.38 8.32 -12.06
C LEU A 243 -15.16 8.35 -11.15
N ARG A 244 -14.37 9.46 -11.19
CA ARG A 244 -13.23 9.64 -10.26
C ARG A 244 -13.66 9.67 -8.79
N LEU A 245 -14.81 10.25 -8.47
CA LEU A 245 -15.32 10.27 -7.10
C LEU A 245 -15.83 8.90 -6.66
N LEU A 246 -16.51 8.14 -7.52
CA LEU A 246 -16.95 6.77 -7.24
C LEU A 246 -15.77 5.82 -7.00
N ALA A 247 -14.66 6.01 -7.71
CA ALA A 247 -13.44 5.25 -7.45
C ALA A 247 -12.83 5.51 -6.06
N ILE A 248 -13.12 6.69 -5.45
CA ILE A 248 -12.61 7.07 -4.14
C ILE A 248 -13.58 6.73 -3.01
N ARG A 249 -14.88 6.97 -3.24
CA ARG A 249 -15.94 6.87 -2.25
C ARG A 249 -17.27 6.54 -2.89
N SER A 250 -18.01 5.66 -2.26
CA SER A 250 -19.39 5.32 -2.69
C SER A 250 -20.27 5.06 -1.49
N LEU A 251 -21.56 5.24 -1.66
CA LEU A 251 -22.63 4.84 -0.76
C LEU A 251 -23.65 4.06 -1.57
N SER A 252 -23.99 2.86 -1.15
CA SER A 252 -25.20 2.15 -1.56
C SER A 252 -26.08 1.87 -0.34
N ILE A 253 -27.39 1.84 -0.54
CA ILE A 253 -28.39 1.56 0.49
C ILE A 253 -29.27 0.42 -0.01
N ASP A 254 -29.51 -0.53 0.85
CA ASP A 254 -30.44 -1.61 0.70
C ASP A 254 -31.52 -1.44 1.78
N THR A 255 -32.71 -1.07 1.36
CA THR A 255 -33.86 -0.86 2.25
C THR A 255 -34.52 -2.15 2.67
N ILE A 256 -34.30 -3.26 1.96
CA ILE A 256 -34.84 -4.58 2.30
C ILE A 256 -34.12 -5.14 3.52
N THR A 257 -32.79 -5.07 3.53
CA THR A 257 -31.97 -5.53 4.66
C THR A 257 -31.67 -4.42 5.66
N HIS A 258 -32.24 -3.23 5.51
CA HIS A 258 -31.95 -2.03 6.31
C HIS A 258 -30.44 -1.78 6.45
N SER A 259 -29.68 -2.00 5.36
CA SER A 259 -28.23 -1.89 5.38
C SER A 259 -27.72 -0.80 4.45
N ALA A 260 -26.57 -0.20 4.82
CA ALA A 260 -25.82 0.72 3.99
C ALA A 260 -24.37 0.22 3.83
N TYR A 261 -23.82 0.39 2.63
CA TYR A 261 -22.43 0.10 2.32
C TYR A 261 -21.70 1.38 1.92
N ILE A 262 -20.71 1.77 2.71
CA ILE A 262 -19.79 2.87 2.40
C ILE A 262 -18.42 2.29 2.09
N ARG A 263 -17.91 2.53 0.88
CA ARG A 263 -16.54 2.21 0.49
C ARG A 263 -15.70 3.48 0.42
N LEU A 264 -14.51 3.45 1.02
CA LEU A 264 -13.52 4.52 1.00
C LEU A 264 -12.15 3.97 0.66
N THR A 265 -11.51 4.44 -0.41
CA THR A 265 -10.17 3.99 -0.81
C THR A 265 -9.06 4.93 -0.35
N THR A 266 -9.39 6.14 0.11
CA THR A 266 -8.41 7.08 0.67
C THR A 266 -9.08 8.17 1.50
N PHE A 267 -8.31 8.71 2.44
CA PHE A 267 -8.68 9.93 3.18
C PHE A 267 -8.02 11.20 2.60
N SER A 268 -7.26 11.13 1.50
CA SER A 268 -6.50 12.28 0.96
C SER A 268 -7.37 13.26 0.15
N LYS A 269 -8.37 12.79 -0.56
CA LYS A 269 -9.18 13.54 -1.54
C LYS A 269 -10.63 13.06 -1.59
N GLY A 270 -11.48 13.69 -2.41
CA GLY A 270 -12.86 13.24 -2.65
C GLY A 270 -13.95 14.01 -1.90
N ASN A 271 -13.68 15.23 -1.37
CA ASN A 271 -14.65 16.05 -0.63
C ASN A 271 -15.37 15.24 0.48
N LEU A 272 -14.58 14.50 1.28
CA LEU A 272 -15.07 13.48 2.19
C LEU A 272 -15.98 14.04 3.29
N LYS A 273 -15.67 15.20 3.89
CA LYS A 273 -16.52 15.80 4.95
C LYS A 273 -17.96 16.05 4.45
N SER A 274 -18.10 16.58 3.24
CA SER A 274 -19.40 16.80 2.62
C SER A 274 -20.10 15.47 2.23
N PHE A 275 -19.31 14.49 1.78
CA PHE A 275 -19.83 13.15 1.51
C PHE A 275 -20.34 12.49 2.79
N PHE A 276 -19.59 12.48 3.88
CA PHE A 276 -20.03 11.91 5.16
C PHE A 276 -21.33 12.54 5.63
N ARG A 277 -21.42 13.88 5.62
CA ARG A 277 -22.66 14.57 6.03
C ARG A 277 -23.87 14.13 5.22
N ARG A 278 -23.75 14.03 3.88
CA ARG A 278 -24.84 13.59 3.01
C ARG A 278 -25.17 12.11 3.21
N SER A 279 -24.15 11.26 3.34
CA SER A 279 -24.31 9.82 3.55
C SER A 279 -25.02 9.53 4.86
N PHE A 280 -24.59 10.08 5.98
CA PHE A 280 -25.20 9.85 7.28
C PHE A 280 -26.59 10.48 7.40
N LYS A 281 -26.84 11.64 6.74
CA LYS A 281 -28.20 12.18 6.62
C LYS A 281 -29.13 11.21 5.87
N LYS A 282 -28.66 10.61 4.77
CA LYS A 282 -29.44 9.64 3.99
C LYS A 282 -29.65 8.34 4.77
N ILE A 283 -28.62 7.82 5.42
CA ILE A 283 -28.67 6.64 6.30
C ILE A 283 -29.76 6.81 7.39
N GLN A 284 -29.80 7.97 8.04
CA GLN A 284 -30.82 8.28 9.03
C GLN A 284 -32.22 8.37 8.42
N LYS A 285 -32.36 9.04 7.26
CA LYS A 285 -33.65 9.20 6.57
C LYS A 285 -34.28 7.84 6.20
N GLU A 286 -33.44 6.90 5.74
CA GLU A 286 -33.86 5.56 5.30
C GLU A 286 -33.91 4.53 6.46
N ASN A 287 -33.81 4.98 7.70
CA ASN A 287 -33.87 4.14 8.92
C ASN A 287 -32.93 2.92 8.85
N ILE A 288 -31.71 3.11 8.36
CA ILE A 288 -30.71 2.05 8.24
C ILE A 288 -30.22 1.60 9.61
N GLN A 289 -30.19 0.29 9.84
CA GLN A 289 -29.77 -0.34 11.09
C GLN A 289 -28.38 -0.94 11.02
N HIS A 290 -27.90 -1.29 9.82
CA HIS A 290 -26.62 -1.94 9.59
C HIS A 290 -25.75 -1.11 8.65
N LEU A 291 -24.54 -0.72 9.08
CA LEU A 291 -23.57 -0.01 8.26
C LEU A 291 -22.36 -0.89 8.00
N ILE A 292 -22.06 -1.13 6.73
CA ILE A 292 -20.80 -1.75 6.30
C ILE A 292 -19.86 -0.62 5.85
N LEU A 293 -18.74 -0.45 6.56
CA LEU A 293 -17.73 0.53 6.22
C LEU A 293 -16.47 -0.17 5.71
N ASP A 294 -16.27 -0.14 4.40
CA ASP A 294 -15.17 -0.82 3.75
C ASP A 294 -13.93 0.08 3.62
N LEU A 295 -12.90 -0.25 4.40
CA LEU A 295 -11.61 0.41 4.45
C LEU A 295 -10.45 -0.51 4.00
N ARG A 296 -10.74 -1.71 3.47
CA ARG A 296 -9.70 -2.71 3.15
C ARG A 296 -8.67 -2.25 2.12
N GLU A 297 -9.02 -1.28 1.27
CA GLU A 297 -8.13 -0.68 0.26
C GLU A 297 -7.68 0.74 0.63
N ASN A 298 -7.92 1.18 1.87
CA ASN A 298 -7.67 2.56 2.27
C ASN A 298 -6.29 2.73 2.91
N GLY A 299 -5.33 3.22 2.14
CA GLY A 299 -3.97 3.52 2.62
C GLY A 299 -3.85 4.78 3.51
N GLY A 300 -4.98 5.36 3.95
CA GLY A 300 -4.97 6.54 4.81
C GLY A 300 -5.07 7.87 4.07
N GLY A 301 -4.46 8.91 4.62
CA GLY A 301 -4.45 10.26 4.10
C GLY A 301 -4.61 11.31 5.18
N ARG A 302 -5.50 12.30 4.98
CA ARG A 302 -5.67 13.43 5.93
C ARG A 302 -6.34 12.98 7.22
N ILE A 303 -5.65 13.13 8.35
CA ILE A 303 -6.17 12.85 9.70
C ILE A 303 -7.49 13.58 9.98
N THR A 304 -7.66 14.82 9.49
CA THR A 304 -8.90 15.59 9.67
C THR A 304 -10.12 14.93 9.01
N ASN A 305 -9.94 14.11 7.96
CA ASN A 305 -11.01 13.36 7.34
C ASN A 305 -11.33 12.08 8.12
N SER A 306 -10.31 11.39 8.68
CA SER A 306 -10.56 10.24 9.56
C SER A 306 -11.27 10.66 10.84
N ILE A 307 -10.85 11.75 11.48
CA ILE A 307 -11.57 12.35 12.63
C ILE A 307 -13.02 12.65 12.27
N ALA A 308 -13.26 13.29 11.11
CA ALA A 308 -14.60 13.65 10.69
C ALA A 308 -15.51 12.42 10.52
N LEU A 309 -15.00 11.30 10.01
CA LEU A 309 -15.75 10.03 9.90
C LEU A 309 -15.98 9.42 11.28
N THR A 310 -14.93 9.30 12.11
CA THR A 310 -15.00 8.74 13.46
C THR A 310 -16.09 9.43 14.31
N LYS A 311 -16.23 10.76 14.17
CA LYS A 311 -17.26 11.53 14.90
C LYS A 311 -18.70 11.11 14.60
N TYR A 312 -19.00 10.49 13.46
CA TYR A 312 -20.35 9.95 13.15
C TYR A 312 -20.61 8.57 13.76
N LEU A 313 -19.56 7.85 14.15
CA LEU A 313 -19.63 6.44 14.56
C LEU A 313 -19.27 6.22 16.04
N LYS A 314 -18.39 7.08 16.60
CA LYS A 314 -17.98 7.00 18.00
C LYS A 314 -19.07 7.54 18.90
N HIS A 315 -19.34 6.87 20.04
CA HIS A 315 -20.37 7.24 21.00
C HIS A 315 -19.84 8.05 22.20
N SER A 316 -18.54 8.06 22.40
CA SER A 316 -17.86 8.79 23.48
C SER A 316 -16.79 9.73 22.93
N PRO A 317 -16.37 10.76 23.68
CA PRO A 317 -15.23 11.58 23.31
C PRO A 317 -13.98 10.73 23.07
N PHE A 318 -13.13 11.15 22.11
CA PHE A 318 -11.91 10.41 21.75
C PHE A 318 -10.78 11.38 21.42
N LYS A 319 -9.55 10.98 21.68
CA LYS A 319 -8.33 11.64 21.23
C LYS A 319 -7.65 10.87 20.10
N ILE A 320 -6.69 11.49 19.46
CA ILE A 320 -6.02 10.91 18.29
C ILE A 320 -4.84 10.04 18.69
N ALA A 321 -4.07 10.47 19.68
CA ALA A 321 -2.89 9.77 20.12
C ALA A 321 -2.57 10.14 21.58
N ASP A 322 -1.83 9.25 22.24
CA ASP A 322 -1.28 9.50 23.57
C ASP A 322 -0.08 10.43 23.50
N SER A 323 0.73 10.31 22.43
CA SER A 323 1.89 11.17 22.19
C SER A 323 2.13 11.39 20.71
N VAL A 324 2.50 12.63 20.33
CA VAL A 324 2.86 13.03 18.96
C VAL A 324 4.09 13.91 19.02
N VAL A 325 5.27 13.34 18.79
CA VAL A 325 6.54 14.01 19.03
C VAL A 325 7.44 14.04 17.80
N ALA A 326 8.18 15.14 17.65
CA ALA A 326 9.27 15.27 16.69
C ALA A 326 10.58 15.59 17.43
N ILE A 327 11.72 15.26 16.79
CA ILE A 327 13.06 15.47 17.38
C ILE A 327 13.36 16.97 17.49
N SER A 328 13.09 17.73 16.41
CA SER A 328 13.45 19.14 16.29
C SER A 328 12.55 19.85 15.29
N ARG A 329 12.41 21.17 15.44
CA ARG A 329 11.83 22.04 14.41
C ARG A 329 12.86 22.44 13.36
N LYS A 330 14.17 22.49 13.73
CA LYS A 330 15.27 22.80 12.81
C LYS A 330 15.76 21.51 12.16
N PHE A 331 15.69 21.45 10.84
CA PHE A 331 16.14 20.28 10.09
C PHE A 331 17.64 20.36 9.85
N LYS A 332 18.40 19.44 10.46
CA LYS A 332 19.80 19.23 10.06
C LYS A 332 19.81 18.66 8.63
N HIS A 333 20.73 19.17 7.80
CA HIS A 333 20.82 18.82 6.37
C HIS A 333 19.55 19.15 5.58
N GLY A 334 18.88 20.24 5.93
CA GLY A 334 17.61 20.68 5.34
C GLY A 334 17.63 20.92 3.83
N GLN A 335 18.84 21.13 3.23
CA GLN A 335 19.03 21.26 1.78
C GLN A 335 18.62 20.00 1.01
N TYR A 336 18.66 18.83 1.64
CA TYR A 336 18.24 17.57 1.04
C TYR A 336 16.76 17.24 1.30
N ILE A 337 16.08 18.02 2.17
CA ILE A 337 14.68 17.82 2.54
C ILE A 337 13.79 18.73 1.72
N GLN A 338 12.89 18.17 0.94
CA GLN A 338 11.97 18.90 0.08
C GLN A 338 11.11 19.86 0.91
N SER A 339 11.12 21.16 0.54
CA SER A 339 10.30 22.21 1.18
C SER A 339 10.47 22.28 2.70
N SER A 340 11.69 22.05 3.21
CA SER A 340 12.00 22.03 4.65
C SER A 340 11.50 23.27 5.39
N TRP A 341 11.56 24.46 4.76
CA TRP A 341 11.10 25.72 5.35
C TRP A 341 9.57 25.75 5.62
N LEU A 342 8.76 25.11 4.73
CA LEU A 342 7.30 25.02 4.96
C LEU A 342 6.99 24.13 6.17
N TYR A 343 7.71 23.02 6.31
CA TYR A 343 7.54 22.14 7.46
C TYR A 343 8.05 22.79 8.75
N TRP A 344 9.15 23.52 8.68
CA TRP A 344 9.62 24.34 9.80
C TRP A 344 8.54 25.34 10.26
N LEU A 345 7.94 26.09 9.32
CA LEU A 345 6.85 27.01 9.62
C LEU A 345 5.64 26.30 10.24
N ALA A 346 5.19 25.21 9.65
CA ALA A 346 4.05 24.43 10.14
C ALA A 346 4.29 23.88 11.55
N MET A 347 5.52 23.43 11.85
CA MET A 347 5.89 22.94 13.17
C MET A 347 5.96 24.06 14.21
N ASN A 348 6.44 25.25 13.83
CA ASN A 348 6.46 26.40 14.75
C ASN A 348 5.06 26.92 15.10
N LEU A 349 4.11 26.84 14.16
CA LEU A 349 2.72 27.24 14.40
C LEU A 349 1.89 26.20 15.15
N GLY A 350 2.22 24.90 15.01
CA GLY A 350 1.36 23.81 15.49
C GLY A 350 1.92 22.98 16.65
N ALA A 351 3.19 23.13 17.00
CA ALA A 351 3.85 22.29 17.98
C ALA A 351 4.70 23.08 18.96
N SER A 352 4.86 22.61 20.19
CA SER A 352 5.62 23.26 21.27
C SER A 352 6.70 22.35 21.83
N LYS A 353 7.81 22.91 22.27
CA LYS A 353 8.86 22.18 22.99
C LYS A 353 8.34 21.83 24.40
N ALA A 354 8.58 20.63 24.87
CA ALA A 354 8.23 20.16 26.21
C ALA A 354 9.47 19.90 27.08
N ALA A 355 9.26 19.55 28.35
CA ALA A 355 10.32 19.32 29.31
C ALA A 355 11.24 18.15 28.95
N ASP A 356 10.72 17.15 28.21
CA ASP A 356 11.50 16.01 27.68
C ASP A 356 12.44 16.38 26.52
N GLY A 357 12.47 17.68 26.15
CA GLY A 357 13.31 18.19 25.07
C GLY A 357 12.73 17.99 23.67
N LEU A 358 11.65 17.23 23.51
CA LEU A 358 11.00 16.94 22.23
C LEU A 358 9.99 18.02 21.83
N ILE A 359 9.58 17.98 20.58
CA ILE A 359 8.58 18.89 20.01
C ILE A 359 7.24 18.17 19.95
N HIS A 360 6.29 18.57 20.82
CA HIS A 360 4.98 17.96 20.96
C HIS A 360 3.89 18.63 20.12
N PHE A 361 3.04 17.85 19.49
CA PHE A 361 1.84 18.32 18.81
C PHE A 361 0.61 18.17 19.73
N LYS A 362 0.54 19.05 20.76
CA LYS A 362 -0.43 19.00 21.87
C LYS A 362 -1.88 18.85 21.42
N ARG A 363 -2.25 19.43 20.27
CA ARG A 363 -3.63 19.33 19.76
C ARG A 363 -4.07 17.89 19.52
N PHE A 364 -3.19 16.96 19.14
CA PHE A 364 -3.55 15.55 18.95
C PHE A 364 -3.39 14.73 20.22
N GLU A 365 -2.58 15.18 21.14
CA GLU A 365 -2.35 14.51 22.42
C GLU A 365 -3.43 14.82 23.46
N GLN A 366 -3.92 16.07 23.51
CA GLN A 366 -4.74 16.58 24.58
C GLN A 366 -6.20 16.84 24.21
N HIS A 367 -6.49 17.09 22.90
CA HIS A 367 -7.84 17.43 22.49
C HIS A 367 -8.74 16.21 22.36
N TYR A 368 -9.86 16.21 23.10
CA TYR A 368 -10.91 15.23 22.98
C TYR A 368 -11.96 15.69 21.97
N TYR A 369 -12.03 14.97 20.85
CA TYR A 369 -13.02 15.20 19.80
C TYR A 369 -14.38 14.66 20.23
N GLN A 370 -15.40 15.51 20.18
CA GLN A 370 -16.77 15.12 20.52
C GLN A 370 -17.43 14.36 19.37
N PRO A 371 -18.23 13.30 19.64
CA PRO A 371 -19.13 12.68 18.68
C PRO A 371 -20.04 13.72 18.00
N LYS A 372 -20.58 13.36 16.84
CA LYS A 372 -21.63 14.17 16.20
C LYS A 372 -22.98 13.93 16.91
N ASN A 373 -23.71 15.02 17.21
CA ASN A 373 -25.09 14.92 17.67
C ASN A 373 -26.03 14.68 16.49
N ARG A 374 -25.84 15.43 15.40
CA ARG A 374 -26.69 15.34 14.20
C ARG A 374 -26.14 14.28 13.25
N PHE A 375 -27.02 13.36 12.83
CA PHE A 375 -26.73 12.27 11.90
C PHE A 375 -25.71 11.25 12.45
N ALA A 376 -25.50 11.16 13.76
CA ALA A 376 -24.71 10.09 14.36
C ALA A 376 -25.37 8.74 14.08
N PHE A 377 -24.56 7.75 13.70
CA PHE A 377 -25.04 6.40 13.47
C PHE A 377 -24.88 5.57 14.76
N LYS A 378 -25.98 4.98 15.21
CA LYS A 378 -26.03 4.19 16.46
C LYS A 378 -26.27 2.69 16.20
N GLY A 379 -26.61 2.31 14.97
CA GLY A 379 -26.84 0.92 14.57
C GLY A 379 -25.57 0.09 14.53
N ASN A 380 -25.70 -1.16 14.12
CA ASN A 380 -24.57 -2.10 14.00
C ASN A 380 -23.63 -1.67 12.88
N THR A 381 -22.34 -1.60 13.17
CA THR A 381 -21.32 -1.21 12.18
C THR A 381 -20.32 -2.34 11.98
N TYR A 382 -20.10 -2.73 10.73
CA TYR A 382 -19.13 -3.73 10.31
C TYR A 382 -17.99 -3.01 9.58
N LEU A 383 -16.79 -2.97 10.22
CA LEU A 383 -15.60 -2.37 9.64
C LEU A 383 -14.84 -3.42 8.85
N VAL A 384 -14.81 -3.30 7.52
CA VAL A 384 -14.05 -4.22 6.67
C VAL A 384 -12.64 -3.70 6.53
N GLN A 385 -11.66 -4.51 6.97
CA GLN A 385 -10.24 -4.16 6.91
C GLN A 385 -9.39 -5.23 6.21
N GLY A 386 -8.13 -4.87 5.90
CA GLY A 386 -7.10 -5.74 5.34
C GLY A 386 -5.74 -5.07 5.36
N GLY A 387 -4.73 -5.67 4.74
CA GLY A 387 -3.34 -5.19 4.77
C GLY A 387 -3.12 -3.79 4.20
N TYR A 388 -4.04 -3.25 3.41
CA TYR A 388 -4.01 -1.85 2.98
C TYR A 388 -4.77 -0.89 3.88
N THR A 389 -5.45 -1.36 4.92
CA THR A 389 -5.98 -0.46 5.95
C THR A 389 -4.81 0.12 6.72
N PHE A 390 -4.37 1.32 6.35
CA PHE A 390 -3.10 1.88 6.79
C PHE A 390 -3.24 3.34 7.26
N SER A 391 -2.32 3.79 8.14
CA SER A 391 -2.23 5.20 8.56
C SER A 391 -3.58 5.72 9.10
N ALA A 392 -4.12 6.83 8.55
CA ALA A 392 -5.39 7.42 8.99
C ALA A 392 -6.58 6.44 8.90
N ALA A 393 -6.53 5.38 8.08
CA ALA A 393 -7.58 4.37 8.03
C ALA A 393 -7.51 3.40 9.21
N SER A 394 -6.31 2.93 9.58
CA SER A 394 -6.14 2.14 10.80
C SER A 394 -6.47 2.93 12.07
N MET A 395 -6.24 4.26 12.07
CA MET A 395 -6.68 5.12 13.19
C MET A 395 -8.21 5.12 13.35
N VAL A 396 -9.00 5.11 12.26
CA VAL A 396 -10.46 5.00 12.34
C VAL A 396 -10.85 3.66 12.96
N VAL A 397 -10.29 2.56 12.45
CA VAL A 397 -10.59 1.22 12.98
C VAL A 397 -10.17 1.13 14.44
N GLY A 398 -8.97 1.58 14.78
CA GLY A 398 -8.44 1.56 16.15
C GLY A 398 -9.31 2.36 17.14
N ALA A 399 -9.77 3.56 16.73
CA ALA A 399 -10.64 4.38 17.57
C ALA A 399 -12.02 3.76 17.80
N LEU A 400 -12.52 2.93 16.87
CA LEU A 400 -13.86 2.37 16.89
C LEU A 400 -13.91 0.94 17.46
N LYS A 401 -12.86 0.14 17.28
CA LYS A 401 -12.77 -1.23 17.78
C LYS A 401 -13.01 -1.28 19.29
N GLY A 402 -13.78 -2.28 19.72
CA GLY A 402 -14.18 -2.48 21.12
C GLY A 402 -15.45 -1.71 21.53
N GLN A 403 -16.04 -0.85 20.66
CA GLN A 403 -17.34 -0.28 20.91
C GLN A 403 -18.43 -1.34 20.65
N LYS A 404 -19.38 -1.51 21.56
CA LYS A 404 -20.36 -2.62 21.60
C LYS A 404 -21.09 -2.91 20.27
N ASN A 405 -21.40 -1.87 19.50
CA ASN A 405 -22.12 -2.01 18.22
C ASN A 405 -21.19 -2.08 16.99
N ILE A 406 -19.87 -2.28 17.19
CA ILE A 406 -18.88 -2.32 16.11
C ILE A 406 -18.17 -3.66 16.08
N GLN A 407 -18.12 -4.27 14.90
CA GLN A 407 -17.37 -5.49 14.63
C GLN A 407 -16.37 -5.22 13.49
N VAL A 408 -15.13 -5.58 13.72
CA VAL A 408 -14.05 -5.49 12.71
C VAL A 408 -13.93 -6.84 12.00
N VAL A 409 -14.07 -6.86 10.68
CA VAL A 409 -14.13 -8.08 9.86
C VAL A 409 -13.00 -8.05 8.84
N GLY A 410 -12.28 -9.16 8.69
CA GLY A 410 -11.29 -9.32 7.64
C GLY A 410 -9.95 -9.86 8.09
N GLU A 411 -8.88 -9.18 7.73
CA GLU A 411 -7.48 -9.54 8.04
C GLU A 411 -6.85 -8.46 8.91
N GLU A 412 -5.71 -8.75 9.55
CA GLU A 412 -4.92 -7.76 10.30
C GLU A 412 -4.67 -6.50 9.44
N SER A 413 -4.83 -5.31 10.01
CA SER A 413 -4.54 -4.05 9.31
C SER A 413 -3.04 -3.89 9.04
N GLY A 414 -2.70 -3.14 7.99
CA GLY A 414 -1.29 -2.83 7.68
C GLY A 414 -0.70 -1.74 8.56
N GLY A 415 -1.53 -0.85 9.11
CA GLY A 415 -1.07 0.22 10.00
C GLY A 415 -0.99 -0.23 11.45
N GLY A 416 0.09 0.18 12.14
CA GLY A 416 0.33 -0.19 13.53
C GLY A 416 -0.73 0.32 14.50
N GLN A 417 -1.20 -0.53 15.42
CA GLN A 417 -2.23 -0.17 16.40
C GLN A 417 -1.67 0.60 17.60
N TYR A 418 -0.44 0.32 18.00
CA TYR A 418 0.27 1.05 19.07
C TYR A 418 0.62 2.46 18.59
N GLY A 419 1.14 2.58 17.38
CA GLY A 419 1.59 3.83 16.80
C GLY A 419 2.42 3.63 15.54
N ASN A 420 2.82 4.74 14.95
CA ASN A 420 3.65 4.78 13.75
C ASN A 420 4.42 6.11 13.66
N SER A 421 5.32 6.23 12.67
CA SER A 421 5.86 7.54 12.31
C SER A 421 5.11 8.07 11.10
N ALA A 422 4.49 9.22 11.27
CA ALA A 422 3.61 9.83 10.26
C ALA A 422 3.66 11.36 10.35
N MET A 423 2.69 12.02 9.80
CA MET A 423 2.53 13.48 9.74
C MET A 423 3.73 14.22 9.16
N HIS A 424 3.45 15.24 8.34
CA HIS A 424 4.48 16.00 7.68
C HIS A 424 5.57 15.06 7.11
N ILE A 425 5.31 14.51 5.91
CA ILE A 425 6.18 13.50 5.31
C ILE A 425 6.84 14.10 4.05
N PRO A 426 7.87 14.96 4.19
CA PRO A 426 8.68 15.41 3.05
C PRO A 426 9.45 14.26 2.43
N TYR A 427 10.07 14.54 1.29
CA TYR A 427 11.04 13.67 0.69
C TYR A 427 12.46 14.16 0.98
N ILE A 428 13.34 13.24 1.33
CA ILE A 428 14.78 13.40 1.17
C ILE A 428 15.06 13.18 -0.32
N THR A 429 15.77 14.09 -0.98
CA THR A 429 16.21 13.95 -2.38
C THR A 429 17.73 13.82 -2.39
N LEU A 430 18.25 12.71 -2.87
CA LEU A 430 19.66 12.41 -2.86
C LEU A 430 20.43 13.29 -3.87
N PRO A 431 21.67 13.71 -3.57
CA PRO A 431 22.35 14.73 -4.36
C PRO A 431 22.75 14.27 -5.78
N ASN A 432 23.11 13.02 -5.98
CA ASN A 432 23.57 12.51 -7.28
C ASN A 432 22.43 11.86 -8.06
N THR A 433 21.89 10.75 -7.58
CA THR A 433 20.85 9.96 -8.27
C THR A 433 19.49 10.63 -8.30
N LYS A 434 19.25 11.64 -7.47
CA LYS A 434 17.91 12.25 -7.24
C LYS A 434 16.85 11.26 -6.75
N LEU A 435 17.26 10.05 -6.35
CA LEU A 435 16.39 9.08 -5.68
C LEU A 435 15.79 9.73 -4.43
N ARG A 436 14.54 9.39 -4.12
CA ARG A 436 13.79 10.03 -3.05
C ARG A 436 13.44 9.04 -1.95
N VAL A 437 13.60 9.47 -0.71
CA VAL A 437 13.14 8.70 0.45
C VAL A 437 12.16 9.52 1.26
N ARG A 438 11.01 8.94 1.63
CA ARG A 438 10.01 9.60 2.47
C ARG A 438 10.53 9.69 3.91
N LEU A 439 10.38 10.86 4.52
CA LEU A 439 10.82 11.14 5.88
C LEU A 439 9.63 11.60 6.73
N PRO A 440 9.01 10.73 7.53
CA PRO A 440 8.02 11.18 8.51
C PRO A 440 8.70 11.98 9.62
N LEU A 441 8.09 13.12 10.00
CA LEU A 441 8.69 14.05 10.98
C LEU A 441 8.17 13.84 12.40
N TYR A 442 7.07 13.09 12.60
CA TYR A 442 6.51 12.84 13.91
C TYR A 442 6.41 11.33 14.19
N ARG A 443 6.76 10.95 15.41
CA ARG A 443 6.39 9.67 16.02
C ARG A 443 5.06 9.86 16.73
N MET A 444 4.11 9.00 16.44
CA MET A 444 2.79 8.97 17.07
C MET A 444 2.63 7.68 17.86
N VAL A 445 2.43 7.77 19.16
CA VAL A 445 1.88 6.69 19.98
C VAL A 445 0.37 6.90 20.03
N ILE A 446 -0.36 6.06 19.28
CA ILE A 446 -1.82 6.18 19.14
C ILE A 446 -2.51 5.73 20.42
N ASP A 447 -2.09 4.58 20.96
CA ASP A 447 -2.60 3.99 22.19
C ASP A 447 -1.51 3.14 22.83
N GLN A 448 -0.97 3.60 23.96
CA GLN A 448 0.14 2.96 24.67
C GLN A 448 -0.22 1.58 25.28
N ASN A 449 -1.51 1.28 25.44
CA ASN A 449 -1.97 0.01 26.00
C ASN A 449 -2.10 -1.09 24.93
N ARG A 450 -1.84 -0.79 23.65
CA ARG A 450 -1.91 -1.75 22.56
C ARG A 450 -0.57 -2.41 22.26
N PRO A 451 -0.57 -3.63 21.70
CA PRO A 451 0.66 -4.30 21.29
C PRO A 451 1.47 -3.48 20.28
N LYS A 452 2.75 -3.27 20.60
CA LYS A 452 3.69 -2.55 19.73
C LYS A 452 4.08 -3.41 18.53
N GLY A 453 4.14 -2.78 17.33
CA GLY A 453 4.65 -3.41 16.12
C GLY A 453 3.67 -4.34 15.39
N ARG A 454 2.41 -4.40 15.83
CA ARG A 454 1.37 -5.20 15.18
C ARG A 454 0.29 -4.29 14.59
N GLY A 455 -0.40 -4.79 13.55
CA GLY A 455 -1.62 -4.17 13.05
C GLY A 455 -2.81 -4.43 14.00
N ILE A 456 -3.98 -3.96 13.60
CA ILE A 456 -5.23 -4.20 14.34
C ILE A 456 -5.77 -5.56 13.90
N GLU A 457 -5.85 -6.51 14.85
CA GLU A 457 -6.51 -7.79 14.58
C GLU A 457 -8.01 -7.58 14.40
N PRO A 458 -8.68 -8.26 13.46
CA PRO A 458 -10.13 -8.22 13.33
C PRO A 458 -10.80 -8.99 14.46
N ASP A 459 -12.08 -8.67 14.74
CA ASP A 459 -12.91 -9.45 15.66
C ASP A 459 -13.39 -10.74 14.97
N ILE A 460 -13.58 -10.68 13.65
CA ILE A 460 -13.94 -11.82 12.80
C ILE A 460 -12.88 -11.95 11.70
N LYS A 461 -11.99 -12.94 11.85
CA LYS A 461 -10.92 -13.19 10.90
C LYS A 461 -11.42 -13.93 9.67
N ILE A 462 -11.29 -13.31 8.51
CA ILE A 462 -11.63 -13.88 7.19
C ILE A 462 -10.39 -13.85 6.31
N PRO A 463 -9.61 -14.92 6.25
CA PRO A 463 -8.41 -15.00 5.42
C PRO A 463 -8.75 -15.05 3.92
N PRO A 464 -7.79 -14.75 3.02
CA PRO A 464 -7.94 -15.03 1.61
C PRO A 464 -8.16 -16.51 1.33
N SER A 465 -8.82 -16.82 0.22
CA SER A 465 -9.12 -18.19 -0.20
C SER A 465 -8.96 -18.33 -1.71
N SER A 466 -8.22 -19.36 -2.15
CA SER A 466 -8.09 -19.70 -3.58
C SER A 466 -9.45 -20.02 -4.20
N TYR A 467 -10.31 -20.71 -3.46
CA TYR A 467 -11.69 -21.01 -3.87
C TYR A 467 -12.51 -19.73 -4.09
N ALA A 468 -12.49 -18.78 -3.12
CA ALA A 468 -13.21 -17.51 -3.27
C ALA A 468 -12.68 -16.69 -4.45
N ILE A 469 -11.35 -16.69 -4.67
CA ILE A 469 -10.72 -16.02 -5.81
C ILE A 469 -11.18 -16.68 -7.12
N ARG A 470 -11.22 -18.00 -7.19
CA ARG A 470 -11.67 -18.78 -8.38
C ARG A 470 -13.12 -18.47 -8.71
N MET A 471 -14.00 -18.53 -7.71
CA MET A 471 -15.44 -18.31 -7.86
C MET A 471 -15.82 -16.82 -8.00
N GLY A 472 -14.90 -15.90 -7.73
CA GLY A 472 -15.13 -14.47 -7.86
C GLY A 472 -16.06 -13.85 -6.83
N PHE A 473 -16.25 -14.49 -5.64
CA PHE A 473 -17.03 -13.91 -4.56
C PHE A 473 -16.15 -13.30 -3.46
N ASP A 474 -16.74 -12.43 -2.66
CA ASP A 474 -16.08 -11.77 -1.54
C ASP A 474 -16.48 -12.43 -0.22
N PRO A 475 -15.58 -13.23 0.41
CA PRO A 475 -15.91 -13.95 1.64
C PRO A 475 -16.16 -13.03 2.83
N LYS A 476 -15.54 -11.84 2.86
CA LYS A 476 -15.77 -10.84 3.93
C LYS A 476 -17.18 -10.28 3.85
N MET A 477 -17.63 -9.96 2.63
CA MET A 477 -19.00 -9.48 2.42
C MET A 477 -20.03 -10.57 2.69
N ALA A 478 -19.76 -11.82 2.29
CA ALA A 478 -20.63 -12.95 2.58
C ALA A 478 -20.81 -13.18 4.10
N ALA A 479 -19.71 -13.12 4.86
CA ALA A 479 -19.76 -13.23 6.32
C ALA A 479 -20.61 -12.11 6.96
N ILE A 480 -20.43 -10.86 6.50
CA ILE A 480 -21.21 -9.72 7.03
C ILE A 480 -22.69 -9.87 6.68
N GLN A 481 -23.03 -10.30 5.47
CA GLN A 481 -24.43 -10.54 5.08
C GLN A 481 -25.09 -11.60 5.95
N ALA A 482 -24.37 -12.68 6.28
CA ALA A 482 -24.85 -13.70 7.22
C ALA A 482 -25.10 -13.11 8.62
N LEU A 483 -24.21 -12.24 9.14
CA LEU A 483 -24.38 -11.56 10.41
C LEU A 483 -25.59 -10.60 10.42
N ILE A 484 -25.81 -9.87 9.32
CA ILE A 484 -26.97 -8.99 9.19
C ILE A 484 -28.26 -9.82 9.22
N LYS A 485 -28.30 -10.91 8.44
CA LYS A 485 -29.45 -11.80 8.39
C LYS A 485 -29.80 -12.39 9.76
N SER A 486 -28.79 -12.85 10.53
CA SER A 486 -29.00 -13.41 11.87
C SER A 486 -29.47 -12.40 12.92
N LYS A 487 -29.32 -11.10 12.69
CA LYS A 487 -29.80 -10.03 13.59
C LYS A 487 -31.16 -9.46 13.20
N ASN A 488 -31.62 -9.73 11.98
CA ASN A 488 -32.94 -9.31 11.49
C ASN A 488 -34.00 -10.38 11.73
N ASN A 489 -33.58 -11.63 12.01
CA ASN A 489 -34.42 -12.72 12.51
C ASN A 489 -34.48 -12.70 14.05
#